data_1c9a386ec3c23e1476d91c38abaa258d
#
_entry.id   1c9a386ec3c23e1476d91c38abaa258d
#
_cell.length_a   1.000
_cell.length_b   1.000
_cell.length_c   1.000
_cell.angle_alpha   90.00
_cell.angle_beta   90.00
_cell.angle_gamma   90.00
#
_symmetry.space_group_name_H-M   'P 1'
#
loop_
_entity.id
_entity.type
_entity.pdbx_description
1 polymer ?
#
loop_
_entity_poly.entity_id
_entity_poly.type
_entity_poly.pdbx_seq_one_letter_code
_entity_poly.pdbx_strand_id
1 'polypeptide(L)'
;YGDNQEIFVAHTLEEAQSLAKNDGYTGQLRRDDDVLDTWFSSALWPFSTLDWTPGYPAQSNSALDRYLPSSVLVTGFDIIFFWVARMVMMTKYVTNRIPFKHVYVHGLIRDAEGQKMSKSKGNVLDPIDLIDGISLDDLLKKRTTGLMNPKQAESIIKKTTKEFPEGISSYGTDALRFTFASLASPGRDIKFDLQRCDGYRNFCNKLWNASRFVLMNCKTDDNGFDECVDGYLSFSKADRWIVSRLQLSLKNIERAYEDYRFDLVSQEIYQFIWDEYCDWYLELAKVQILQGGEAEKRATRRTLLTTLETILRIAHPVIPFITEEIWQIIGPMTLKNNDSIMLEPFPQSREEKVDADSVKWMDTLKQMVEHCRSLRGEMNISPAEKIPLALAGNDAEAASFIPYLIGLAKLSSVEVSDDLPKKEAPVAIINDYKLMLNIEIDVEVEKARLQKEITRLENEI
;
A
#
# COMPACT_ATOMS: atom_id res chain seq x y z
N TYR A 1 -5.06 19.62 52.83
CA TYR A 1 -4.48 18.74 53.88
C TYR A 1 -4.78 19.30 55.23
N GLY A 2 -5.17 18.44 56.16
CA GLY A 2 -5.18 18.69 57.59
C GLY A 2 -3.79 18.46 58.22
N ASP A 3 -3.63 18.85 59.53
CA ASP A 3 -2.35 18.72 60.23
C ASP A 3 -1.92 17.26 60.45
N ASN A 4 -2.86 16.32 60.46
CA ASN A 4 -2.58 14.88 60.65
C ASN A 4 -2.54 14.12 59.29
N GLN A 5 -2.29 14.82 58.17
CA GLN A 5 -2.27 14.29 56.81
C GLN A 5 -3.65 13.86 56.25
N GLU A 6 -4.75 14.28 56.84
CA GLU A 6 -6.08 14.11 56.26
C GLU A 6 -6.15 14.87 54.92
N ILE A 7 -6.80 14.26 53.91
CA ILE A 7 -6.92 14.82 52.58
C ILE A 7 -8.38 15.13 52.28
N PHE A 8 -8.66 16.39 51.99
CA PHE A 8 -10.00 16.85 51.57
C PHE A 8 -9.91 17.40 50.16
N VAL A 9 -10.61 16.72 49.21
CA VAL A 9 -10.63 17.10 47.79
C VAL A 9 -11.92 17.84 47.47
N ALA A 10 -11.77 19.09 47.05
CA ALA A 10 -12.91 19.96 46.73
C ALA A 10 -12.56 21.00 45.67
N HIS A 11 -13.56 21.62 45.04
CA HIS A 11 -13.34 22.68 44.06
C HIS A 11 -12.97 24.02 44.71
N THR A 12 -13.45 24.26 45.89
CA THR A 12 -13.20 25.52 46.64
C THR A 12 -12.73 25.25 48.05
N LEU A 13 -12.17 26.27 48.70
CA LEU A 13 -11.72 26.18 50.10
C LEU A 13 -12.93 25.99 51.05
N GLU A 14 -14.04 26.65 50.76
CA GLU A 14 -15.25 26.57 51.57
C GLU A 14 -15.85 25.16 51.52
N GLU A 15 -15.83 24.54 50.37
CA GLU A 15 -16.26 23.14 50.21
C GLU A 15 -15.33 22.19 50.97
N ALA A 16 -14.01 22.39 50.86
CA ALA A 16 -13.01 21.59 51.56
C ALA A 16 -13.16 21.72 53.11
N GLN A 17 -13.42 22.94 53.61
CA GLN A 17 -13.71 23.18 55.01
C GLN A 17 -14.99 22.50 55.48
N SER A 18 -16.03 22.50 54.64
CA SER A 18 -17.29 21.82 54.92
C SER A 18 -17.14 20.31 54.98
N LEU A 19 -16.37 19.72 54.05
CA LEU A 19 -16.01 18.29 54.05
C LEU A 19 -15.20 17.93 55.31
N ALA A 20 -14.18 18.71 55.65
CA ALA A 20 -13.35 18.53 56.85
C ALA A 20 -14.21 18.56 58.14
N LYS A 21 -15.09 19.54 58.25
CA LYS A 21 -16.00 19.67 59.41
C LYS A 21 -16.96 18.49 59.54
N ASN A 22 -17.48 18.00 58.41
CA ASN A 22 -18.38 16.83 58.41
C ASN A 22 -17.66 15.55 58.81
N ASP A 23 -16.34 15.48 58.57
CA ASP A 23 -15.44 14.35 58.95
C ASP A 23 -14.86 14.54 60.35
N GLY A 24 -15.29 15.59 61.08
CA GLY A 24 -14.86 15.87 62.47
C GLY A 24 -13.55 16.62 62.58
N TYR A 25 -12.95 17.07 61.49
CA TYR A 25 -11.72 17.86 61.54
C TYR A 25 -12.03 19.36 61.71
N THR A 26 -11.36 19.97 62.68
CA THR A 26 -11.58 21.40 63.03
C THR A 26 -10.29 22.26 62.92
N GLY A 27 -9.18 21.68 62.45
CA GLY A 27 -7.92 22.38 62.25
C GLY A 27 -7.89 23.25 60.99
N GLN A 28 -6.75 23.92 60.77
CA GLN A 28 -6.53 24.69 59.54
C GLN A 28 -6.23 23.74 58.38
N LEU A 29 -6.82 24.06 57.20
CA LEU A 29 -6.52 23.34 55.97
C LEU A 29 -5.40 24.06 55.20
N ARG A 30 -4.41 23.31 54.73
CA ARG A 30 -3.39 23.76 53.79
C ARG A 30 -3.68 23.23 52.41
N ARG A 31 -3.65 24.11 51.42
CA ARG A 31 -3.73 23.68 50.02
C ARG A 31 -2.43 23.01 49.61
N ASP A 32 -2.53 21.98 48.78
CA ASP A 32 -1.36 21.39 48.14
C ASP A 32 -0.77 22.38 47.13
N ASP A 33 0.56 22.58 47.19
CA ASP A 33 1.29 23.47 46.31
C ASP A 33 1.65 22.77 44.98
N ASP A 34 1.59 21.44 44.95
CA ASP A 34 1.84 20.64 43.76
C ASP A 34 0.62 20.52 42.88
N VAL A 35 0.86 20.14 41.64
CA VAL A 35 -0.15 19.77 40.65
C VAL A 35 -0.10 18.25 40.40
N LEU A 36 -1.20 17.68 39.93
CA LEU A 36 -1.22 16.27 39.55
C LEU A 36 -0.26 16.00 38.38
N ASP A 37 0.38 14.83 38.43
CA ASP A 37 1.25 14.34 37.38
C ASP A 37 0.48 14.32 35.99
N THR A 38 1.17 14.73 34.94
CA THR A 38 0.65 14.69 33.57
C THR A 38 0.11 13.32 33.19
N TRP A 39 0.76 12.26 33.62
CA TRP A 39 0.32 10.89 33.36
C TRP A 39 -0.98 10.51 34.09
N PHE A 40 -1.26 11.16 35.24
CA PHE A 40 -2.55 10.99 35.92
C PHE A 40 -3.69 11.51 35.02
N SER A 41 -3.59 12.74 34.53
CA SER A 41 -4.59 13.33 33.64
C SER A 41 -4.73 12.52 32.34
N SER A 42 -3.61 12.06 31.77
CA SER A 42 -3.58 11.22 30.58
C SER A 42 -4.28 9.87 30.79
N ALA A 43 -4.23 9.32 32.00
CA ALA A 43 -4.87 8.06 32.37
C ALA A 43 -6.41 8.14 32.40
N LEU A 44 -6.97 9.34 32.54
CA LEU A 44 -8.41 9.56 32.59
C LEU A 44 -9.07 9.62 31.22
N TRP A 45 -8.29 9.75 30.14
CA TRP A 45 -8.76 9.95 28.77
C TRP A 45 -9.92 9.04 28.33
N PRO A 46 -9.90 7.70 28.55
CA PRO A 46 -10.92 6.80 28.03
C PRO A 46 -12.33 7.06 28.53
N PHE A 47 -12.49 7.74 29.66
CA PHE A 47 -13.81 7.99 30.25
C PHE A 47 -14.08 9.48 30.53
N SER A 48 -13.06 10.29 30.79
CA SER A 48 -13.28 11.72 31.06
C SER A 48 -13.75 12.49 29.82
N THR A 49 -13.33 12.08 28.62
CA THR A 49 -13.74 12.68 27.35
C THR A 49 -15.14 12.23 26.88
N LEU A 50 -15.75 11.29 27.60
CA LEU A 50 -17.09 10.75 27.33
C LEU A 50 -18.09 11.17 28.43
N ASP A 51 -17.88 12.32 29.04
CA ASP A 51 -18.75 12.92 30.07
C ASP A 51 -19.03 11.98 31.26
N TRP A 52 -18.00 11.26 31.73
CA TRP A 52 -18.17 10.37 32.88
C TRP A 52 -18.60 11.14 34.13
N THR A 53 -19.52 10.53 34.86
CA THR A 53 -19.97 11.02 36.19
C THR A 53 -19.86 9.91 37.22
N PRO A 54 -19.77 10.25 38.53
CA PRO A 54 -19.67 9.24 39.60
C PRO A 54 -20.86 8.28 39.66
N GLY A 55 -21.97 8.62 39.04
CA GLY A 55 -23.17 7.77 38.94
C GLY A 55 -23.03 6.61 37.94
N TYR A 56 -22.06 6.65 37.04
CA TYR A 56 -21.81 5.55 36.11
C TYR A 56 -21.12 4.36 36.79
N PRO A 57 -21.45 3.09 36.53
CA PRO A 57 -22.39 2.60 35.51
C PRO A 57 -23.87 2.45 35.97
N ALA A 58 -24.15 2.79 37.21
CA ALA A 58 -25.56 2.70 37.72
C ALA A 58 -26.51 3.67 37.00
N GLN A 59 -26.00 4.82 36.59
CA GLN A 59 -26.68 5.74 35.69
C GLN A 59 -26.08 5.60 34.29
N SER A 60 -26.94 5.33 33.29
CA SER A 60 -26.55 5.19 31.90
C SER A 60 -25.97 6.50 31.35
N ASN A 61 -24.93 6.39 30.56
CA ASN A 61 -24.33 7.45 29.76
C ASN A 61 -24.18 6.96 28.32
N SER A 62 -24.91 7.55 27.39
CA SER A 62 -24.97 7.08 25.99
C SER A 62 -23.62 7.07 25.29
N ALA A 63 -22.71 8.00 25.59
CA ALA A 63 -21.38 8.06 25.03
C ALA A 63 -20.47 6.94 25.58
N LEU A 64 -20.48 6.74 26.91
CA LEU A 64 -19.73 5.66 27.56
C LEU A 64 -20.26 4.29 27.16
N ASP A 65 -21.57 4.12 27.07
CA ASP A 65 -22.18 2.83 26.71
C ASP A 65 -21.86 2.44 25.27
N ARG A 66 -21.70 3.43 24.38
CA ARG A 66 -21.39 3.21 22.96
C ARG A 66 -19.89 3.10 22.68
N TYR A 67 -19.06 3.94 23.27
CA TYR A 67 -17.66 4.12 22.89
C TYR A 67 -16.65 3.51 23.87
N LEU A 68 -17.09 3.05 25.03
CA LEU A 68 -16.25 2.33 25.99
C LEU A 68 -16.63 0.84 26.02
N PRO A 69 -15.74 -0.11 25.65
CA PRO A 69 -14.34 0.08 25.25
C PRO A 69 -14.18 0.66 23.85
N SER A 70 -13.16 1.49 23.65
CA SER A 70 -12.73 1.92 22.33
C SER A 70 -12.28 0.73 21.48
N SER A 71 -12.44 0.83 20.16
CA SER A 71 -12.09 -0.27 19.26
C SER A 71 -10.59 -0.56 19.27
N VAL A 72 -9.76 0.46 19.09
CA VAL A 72 -8.30 0.33 19.03
C VAL A 72 -7.64 1.51 19.72
N LEU A 73 -6.61 1.24 20.53
CA LEU A 73 -5.62 2.23 20.96
C LEU A 73 -4.35 2.05 20.14
N VAL A 74 -3.83 3.14 19.56
CA VAL A 74 -2.55 3.17 18.85
C VAL A 74 -1.50 3.85 19.74
N THR A 75 -0.38 3.19 20.00
CA THR A 75 0.66 3.69 20.91
C THR A 75 2.06 3.26 20.49
N GLY A 76 3.07 4.03 20.93
CA GLY A 76 4.46 3.58 20.93
C GLY A 76 4.72 2.61 22.09
N PHE A 77 5.73 1.75 21.94
CA PHE A 77 6.10 0.80 23.00
C PHE A 77 6.68 1.49 24.24
N ASP A 78 7.27 2.67 24.08
CA ASP A 78 7.95 3.43 25.13
C ASP A 78 7.01 4.02 26.19
N ILE A 79 5.70 4.12 25.89
CA ILE A 79 4.69 4.65 26.82
C ILE A 79 3.64 3.61 27.25
N ILE A 80 3.88 2.33 27.03
CA ILE A 80 2.95 1.26 27.45
C ILE A 80 2.71 1.34 28.98
N PHE A 81 3.76 1.45 29.78
CA PHE A 81 3.62 1.53 31.25
C PHE A 81 3.09 2.86 31.71
N PHE A 82 3.57 3.96 31.15
CA PHE A 82 3.22 5.29 31.61
C PHE A 82 1.84 5.74 31.17
N TRP A 83 1.35 5.25 30.05
CA TRP A 83 0.07 5.67 29.51
C TRP A 83 -0.93 4.52 29.44
N VAL A 84 -0.64 3.44 28.71
CA VAL A 84 -1.62 2.36 28.47
C VAL A 84 -2.02 1.67 29.75
N ALA A 85 -1.03 1.22 30.56
CA ALA A 85 -1.31 0.52 31.80
C ALA A 85 -2.08 1.40 32.80
N ARG A 86 -1.75 2.70 32.87
CA ARG A 86 -2.47 3.65 33.73
C ARG A 86 -3.91 3.85 33.28
N MET A 87 -4.16 3.98 31.96
CA MET A 87 -5.54 4.04 31.43
C MET A 87 -6.33 2.78 31.76
N VAL A 88 -5.72 1.59 31.62
CA VAL A 88 -6.38 0.33 31.97
C VAL A 88 -6.75 0.29 33.46
N MET A 89 -5.82 0.62 34.35
CA MET A 89 -6.06 0.62 35.79
C MET A 89 -7.15 1.63 36.19
N MET A 90 -7.03 2.87 35.75
CA MET A 90 -7.96 3.94 36.11
C MET A 90 -9.35 3.69 35.55
N THR A 91 -9.46 3.31 34.28
CA THR A 91 -10.76 3.01 33.68
C THR A 91 -11.44 1.82 34.35
N LYS A 92 -10.68 0.75 34.64
CA LYS A 92 -11.23 -0.42 35.35
C LYS A 92 -11.69 -0.06 36.75
N TYR A 93 -10.92 0.75 37.49
CA TYR A 93 -11.25 1.16 38.82
C TYR A 93 -12.51 2.05 38.86
N VAL A 94 -12.59 3.04 37.96
CA VAL A 94 -13.67 4.05 37.97
C VAL A 94 -14.96 3.54 37.32
N THR A 95 -14.85 2.75 36.23
CA THR A 95 -16.03 2.34 35.43
C THR A 95 -16.36 0.85 35.51
N ASN A 96 -15.50 0.04 36.14
CA ASN A 96 -15.53 -1.42 36.13
C ASN A 96 -15.46 -2.04 34.71
N ARG A 97 -15.05 -1.28 33.68
CA ARG A 97 -14.90 -1.72 32.28
C ARG A 97 -13.46 -1.65 31.82
N ILE A 98 -13.12 -2.39 30.75
CA ILE A 98 -11.83 -2.27 30.06
C ILE A 98 -11.88 -1.05 29.11
N PRO A 99 -10.76 -0.32 28.91
CA PRO A 99 -10.77 0.89 28.07
C PRO A 99 -10.72 0.59 26.55
N PHE A 100 -10.07 -0.49 26.13
CA PHE A 100 -9.82 -0.82 24.71
C PHE A 100 -10.07 -2.29 24.42
N LYS A 101 -10.51 -2.59 23.19
CA LYS A 101 -10.61 -3.97 22.69
C LYS A 101 -9.25 -4.46 22.20
N HIS A 102 -8.52 -3.59 21.48
CA HIS A 102 -7.20 -3.88 20.91
C HIS A 102 -6.23 -2.75 21.26
N VAL A 103 -4.95 -3.09 21.36
CA VAL A 103 -3.84 -2.13 21.51
C VAL A 103 -2.85 -2.41 20.38
N TYR A 104 -2.74 -1.47 19.44
CA TYR A 104 -1.75 -1.52 18.36
C TYR A 104 -0.50 -0.78 18.78
N VAL A 105 0.62 -1.52 18.88
CA VAL A 105 1.92 -0.97 19.27
C VAL A 105 2.77 -0.77 18.03
N HIS A 106 3.00 0.51 17.66
CA HIS A 106 3.82 0.87 16.50
C HIS A 106 5.29 1.04 16.86
N GLY A 107 6.18 0.89 15.88
CA GLY A 107 7.59 1.25 15.98
C GLY A 107 7.81 2.76 15.99
N LEU A 108 8.91 3.23 16.54
CA LEU A 108 9.32 4.63 16.47
C LEU A 108 10.11 4.87 15.19
N ILE A 109 9.85 6.03 14.56
CA ILE A 109 10.61 6.45 13.39
C ILE A 109 11.94 7.05 13.83
N ARG A 110 13.03 6.55 13.26
CA ARG A 110 14.40 6.96 13.51
C ARG A 110 15.03 7.50 12.23
N ASP A 111 16.11 8.27 12.38
CA ASP A 111 16.89 8.74 11.24
C ASP A 111 17.60 7.56 10.51
N ALA A 112 18.31 7.85 9.43
CA ALA A 112 19.01 6.83 8.62
C ALA A 112 20.06 6.03 9.41
N GLU A 113 20.66 6.64 10.45
CA GLU A 113 21.60 5.98 11.37
C GLU A 113 20.92 5.21 12.51
N GLY A 114 19.59 5.23 12.59
CA GLY A 114 18.81 4.58 13.64
C GLY A 114 18.75 5.36 14.95
N GLN A 115 19.09 6.66 14.93
CA GLN A 115 19.01 7.54 16.12
C GLN A 115 17.59 8.07 16.30
N LYS A 116 17.18 8.29 17.55
CA LYS A 116 15.93 8.99 17.86
C LYS A 116 16.02 10.44 17.36
N MET A 117 15.07 10.84 16.55
CA MET A 117 14.97 12.20 16.01
C MET A 117 14.53 13.18 17.11
N SER A 118 15.20 14.34 17.20
CA SER A 118 14.79 15.43 18.06
C SER A 118 15.28 16.78 17.53
N LYS A 119 14.52 17.85 17.77
CA LYS A 119 14.92 19.21 17.41
C LYS A 119 16.26 19.59 18.04
N SER A 120 16.51 19.19 19.28
CA SER A 120 17.74 19.47 20.02
C SER A 120 19.00 18.81 19.43
N LYS A 121 18.84 17.75 18.63
CA LYS A 121 19.94 17.08 17.90
C LYS A 121 20.07 17.52 16.45
N GLY A 122 19.14 18.32 15.92
CA GLY A 122 19.15 18.77 14.53
C GLY A 122 19.00 17.67 13.47
N ASN A 123 18.44 16.52 13.82
CA ASN A 123 18.27 15.37 12.93
C ASN A 123 16.81 15.06 12.58
N VAL A 124 15.89 16.01 12.82
CA VAL A 124 14.48 15.84 12.52
C VAL A 124 14.25 15.91 11.00
N LEU A 125 13.46 14.97 10.49
CA LEU A 125 12.80 15.05 9.19
C LEU A 125 11.35 15.44 9.45
N ASP A 126 10.99 16.66 9.04
CA ASP A 126 9.62 17.14 9.17
C ASP A 126 8.77 16.55 8.03
N PRO A 127 7.62 15.92 8.32
CA PRO A 127 6.73 15.41 7.28
C PRO A 127 6.32 16.46 6.22
N ILE A 128 6.17 17.72 6.62
CA ILE A 128 5.81 18.80 5.67
C ILE A 128 6.94 19.04 4.69
N ASP A 129 8.20 19.02 5.14
CA ASP A 129 9.36 19.17 4.24
C ASP A 129 9.48 17.99 3.25
N LEU A 130 8.99 16.81 3.62
CA LEU A 130 8.93 15.65 2.72
C LEU A 130 7.76 15.76 1.71
N ILE A 131 6.65 16.32 2.14
CA ILE A 131 5.46 16.50 1.29
C ILE A 131 5.71 17.60 0.26
N ASP A 132 6.12 18.80 0.72
CA ASP A 132 6.18 20.00 -0.11
C ASP A 132 7.57 20.24 -0.71
N GLY A 133 8.58 19.60 -0.16
CA GLY A 133 9.99 19.87 -0.43
C GLY A 133 10.51 21.04 0.41
N ILE A 134 11.83 21.13 0.53
CA ILE A 134 12.51 22.24 1.22
C ILE A 134 13.88 22.51 0.60
N SER A 135 14.24 23.78 0.45
CA SER A 135 15.57 24.19 0.00
C SER A 135 16.66 23.81 1.00
N LEU A 136 17.91 23.67 0.53
CA LEU A 136 19.02 23.39 1.44
C LEU A 136 19.16 24.49 2.50
N ASP A 137 19.06 25.76 2.12
CA ASP A 137 19.24 26.89 3.03
C ASP A 137 18.19 26.90 4.15
N ASP A 138 16.92 26.65 3.81
CA ASP A 138 15.84 26.58 4.80
C ASP A 138 15.97 25.34 5.68
N LEU A 139 16.40 24.21 5.13
CA LEU A 139 16.65 22.97 5.88
C LEU A 139 17.79 23.18 6.89
N LEU A 140 18.88 23.82 6.49
CA LEU A 140 20.00 24.17 7.37
C LEU A 140 19.55 25.07 8.50
N LYS A 141 18.80 26.12 8.19
CA LYS A 141 18.23 27.04 9.18
C LYS A 141 17.33 26.30 10.17
N LYS A 142 16.45 25.42 9.68
CA LYS A 142 15.52 24.64 10.50
C LYS A 142 16.25 23.67 11.43
N ARG A 143 17.28 22.96 10.92
CA ARG A 143 18.07 22.00 11.70
C ARG A 143 19.03 22.61 12.71
N THR A 144 19.43 23.87 12.52
CA THR A 144 20.34 24.58 13.44
C THR A 144 19.63 25.48 14.43
N THR A 145 18.32 25.66 14.32
CA THR A 145 17.52 26.47 15.25
C THR A 145 17.11 25.64 16.48
N GLY A 146 17.34 26.20 17.69
CA GLY A 146 16.93 25.58 18.96
C GLY A 146 17.78 24.38 19.37
N LEU A 147 19.03 24.33 18.95
CA LEU A 147 19.98 23.30 19.38
C LEU A 147 20.27 23.38 20.89
N MET A 148 20.30 22.25 21.56
CA MET A 148 20.71 22.15 22.96
C MET A 148 22.18 22.53 23.15
N ASN A 149 23.03 22.24 22.16
CA ASN A 149 24.44 22.62 22.12
C ASN A 149 24.74 23.34 20.81
N PRO A 150 24.83 24.71 20.83
CA PRO A 150 25.13 25.50 19.64
C PRO A 150 26.45 25.17 18.93
N LYS A 151 27.44 24.60 19.65
CA LYS A 151 28.72 24.19 19.06
C LYS A 151 28.57 23.04 18.03
N GLN A 152 27.46 22.35 18.03
CA GLN A 152 27.19 21.27 17.06
C GLN A 152 26.69 21.79 15.71
N ALA A 153 26.34 23.07 15.58
CA ALA A 153 25.77 23.65 14.36
C ALA A 153 26.65 23.38 13.12
N GLU A 154 27.96 23.61 13.20
CA GLU A 154 28.87 23.38 12.06
C GLU A 154 28.89 21.89 11.60
N SER A 155 28.87 20.96 12.55
CA SER A 155 28.80 19.52 12.26
C SER A 155 27.49 19.13 11.60
N ILE A 156 26.37 19.70 12.09
CA ILE A 156 25.02 19.49 11.52
C ILE A 156 24.94 20.05 10.12
N ILE A 157 25.44 21.26 9.88
CA ILE A 157 25.52 21.90 8.54
C ILE A 157 26.27 20.98 7.59
N LYS A 158 27.49 20.58 7.96
CA LYS A 158 28.32 19.72 7.09
C LYS A 158 27.65 18.39 6.77
N LYS A 159 27.01 17.74 7.76
CA LYS A 159 26.30 16.47 7.58
C LYS A 159 25.06 16.68 6.68
N THR A 160 24.25 17.69 6.96
CA THR A 160 23.05 17.99 6.19
C THR A 160 23.35 18.34 4.74
N THR A 161 24.37 19.17 4.47
CA THR A 161 24.79 19.51 3.10
C THR A 161 25.31 18.30 2.34
N LYS A 162 25.97 17.37 3.03
CA LYS A 162 26.43 16.11 2.40
C LYS A 162 25.26 15.19 2.07
N GLU A 163 24.25 15.10 2.96
CA GLU A 163 23.11 14.21 2.82
C GLU A 163 22.08 14.77 1.83
N PHE A 164 21.87 16.09 1.84
CA PHE A 164 20.87 16.81 1.04
C PHE A 164 21.50 18.00 0.30
N PRO A 165 22.35 17.77 -0.72
CA PRO A 165 23.09 18.85 -1.36
C PRO A 165 22.21 19.90 -2.04
N GLU A 166 20.99 19.53 -2.44
CA GLU A 166 20.00 20.41 -3.07
C GLU A 166 18.73 20.60 -2.23
N GLY A 167 18.77 20.21 -0.94
CA GLY A 167 17.60 20.14 -0.10
C GLY A 167 16.82 18.85 -0.30
N ILE A 168 15.54 18.85 0.06
CA ILE A 168 14.65 17.69 -0.05
C ILE A 168 13.60 17.98 -1.12
N SER A 169 13.49 17.10 -2.12
CA SER A 169 12.47 17.20 -3.16
C SER A 169 11.07 16.91 -2.60
N SER A 170 10.04 17.51 -3.20
CA SER A 170 8.64 17.18 -2.89
C SER A 170 8.31 15.74 -3.30
N TYR A 171 7.81 14.95 -2.36
CA TYR A 171 7.33 13.59 -2.62
C TYR A 171 5.80 13.51 -2.71
N GLY A 172 5.10 14.46 -2.11
CA GLY A 172 3.65 14.47 -1.95
C GLY A 172 3.14 13.60 -0.79
N THR A 173 1.94 13.91 -0.34
CA THR A 173 1.33 13.28 0.84
C THR A 173 1.11 11.79 0.66
N ASP A 174 0.61 11.36 -0.49
CA ASP A 174 0.29 9.94 -0.74
C ASP A 174 1.53 9.06 -0.75
N ALA A 175 2.65 9.52 -1.35
CA ALA A 175 3.90 8.78 -1.34
C ALA A 175 4.45 8.60 0.09
N LEU A 176 4.39 9.65 0.91
CA LEU A 176 4.80 9.60 2.31
C LEU A 176 3.92 8.64 3.12
N ARG A 177 2.59 8.71 2.96
CA ARG A 177 1.63 7.81 3.62
C ARG A 177 1.86 6.36 3.25
N PHE A 178 2.07 6.08 1.96
CA PHE A 178 2.36 4.72 1.49
C PHE A 178 3.68 4.21 2.06
N THR A 179 4.70 5.07 2.14
CA THR A 179 5.99 4.73 2.76
C THR A 179 5.80 4.30 4.21
N PHE A 180 5.07 5.06 5.02
CA PHE A 180 4.81 4.70 6.40
C PHE A 180 4.01 3.42 6.52
N ALA A 181 2.95 3.26 5.74
CA ALA A 181 2.14 2.05 5.75
C ALA A 181 2.98 0.81 5.40
N SER A 182 3.85 0.90 4.38
CA SER A 182 4.74 -0.20 3.97
C SER A 182 5.80 -0.58 5.00
N LEU A 183 6.13 0.32 5.92
CA LEU A 183 7.10 0.12 6.98
C LEU A 183 6.44 -0.23 8.33
N ALA A 184 5.11 -0.15 8.41
CA ALA A 184 4.35 -0.36 9.64
C ALA A 184 4.21 -1.85 9.98
N SER A 185 5.34 -2.50 10.30
CA SER A 185 5.38 -3.83 10.89
C SER A 185 5.28 -3.75 12.41
N PRO A 186 4.64 -4.71 13.10
CA PRO A 186 4.47 -4.67 14.55
C PRO A 186 5.79 -4.60 15.32
N GLY A 187 5.89 -3.66 16.26
CA GLY A 187 6.89 -3.66 17.34
C GLY A 187 8.34 -3.36 16.96
N ARG A 188 8.67 -2.91 15.77
CA ARG A 188 10.04 -2.58 15.36
C ARG A 188 10.20 -1.09 15.10
N ASP A 189 11.35 -0.54 15.53
CA ASP A 189 11.76 0.80 15.13
C ASP A 189 12.00 0.86 13.63
N ILE A 190 11.56 1.96 13.02
CA ILE A 190 11.58 2.17 11.58
C ILE A 190 12.74 3.11 11.26
N LYS A 191 13.75 2.62 10.55
CA LYS A 191 14.73 3.49 9.90
C LYS A 191 14.09 4.08 8.65
N PHE A 192 13.95 5.39 8.65
CA PHE A 192 13.33 6.08 7.54
C PHE A 192 14.28 6.15 6.33
N ASP A 193 13.77 5.78 5.17
CA ASP A 193 14.52 5.75 3.91
C ASP A 193 13.78 6.59 2.86
N LEU A 194 14.42 7.68 2.43
CA LEU A 194 13.88 8.60 1.42
C LEU A 194 13.75 7.97 0.03
N GLN A 195 14.59 6.99 -0.31
CA GLN A 195 14.48 6.29 -1.60
C GLN A 195 13.15 5.55 -1.73
N ARG A 196 12.59 5.08 -0.62
CA ARG A 196 11.25 4.48 -0.62
C ARG A 196 10.16 5.49 -0.94
N CYS A 197 10.28 6.73 -0.42
CA CYS A 197 9.33 7.81 -0.78
C CYS A 197 9.36 8.11 -2.28
N ASP A 198 10.54 8.13 -2.87
CA ASP A 198 10.70 8.30 -4.32
C ASP A 198 10.07 7.15 -5.11
N GLY A 199 10.30 5.91 -4.67
CA GLY A 199 9.67 4.73 -5.24
C GLY A 199 8.14 4.78 -5.20
N TYR A 200 7.56 5.21 -4.09
CA TYR A 200 6.11 5.32 -3.97
C TYR A 200 5.52 6.55 -4.66
N ARG A 201 6.28 7.64 -4.84
CA ARG A 201 5.90 8.72 -5.76
C ARG A 201 5.77 8.19 -7.19
N ASN A 202 6.74 7.38 -7.64
CA ASN A 202 6.70 6.76 -8.95
C ASN A 202 5.53 5.75 -9.07
N PHE A 203 5.18 5.04 -8.00
CA PHE A 203 4.01 4.20 -7.94
C PHE A 203 2.71 5.00 -8.14
N CYS A 204 2.54 6.13 -7.44
CA CYS A 204 1.41 7.02 -7.65
C CYS A 204 1.35 7.55 -9.09
N ASN A 205 2.49 7.92 -9.68
CA ASN A 205 2.55 8.33 -11.09
C ASN A 205 2.17 7.19 -12.05
N LYS A 206 2.56 5.94 -11.74
CA LYS A 206 2.16 4.77 -12.53
C LYS A 206 0.66 4.54 -12.46
N LEU A 207 0.04 4.65 -11.29
CA LEU A 207 -1.42 4.55 -11.12
C LEU A 207 -2.14 5.64 -11.91
N TRP A 208 -1.66 6.88 -11.83
CA TRP A 208 -2.20 8.00 -12.61
C TRP A 208 -2.16 7.74 -14.12
N ASN A 209 -1.02 7.27 -14.63
CA ASN A 209 -0.86 6.97 -16.05
C ASN A 209 -1.72 5.78 -16.50
N ALA A 210 -1.85 4.75 -15.66
CA ALA A 210 -2.76 3.63 -15.88
C ALA A 210 -4.22 4.11 -15.98
N SER A 211 -4.64 4.99 -15.07
CA SER A 211 -5.98 5.58 -15.08
C SER A 211 -6.23 6.41 -16.34
N ARG A 212 -5.24 7.19 -16.80
CA ARG A 212 -5.34 7.91 -18.09
C ARG A 212 -5.51 6.94 -19.26
N PHE A 213 -4.78 5.84 -19.28
CA PHE A 213 -4.94 4.81 -20.31
C PHE A 213 -6.36 4.24 -20.32
N VAL A 214 -6.90 3.90 -19.13
CA VAL A 214 -8.28 3.39 -19.01
C VAL A 214 -9.28 4.42 -19.54
N LEU A 215 -9.16 5.68 -19.13
CA LEU A 215 -10.04 6.75 -19.59
C LEU A 215 -10.00 6.94 -21.11
N MET A 216 -8.81 6.89 -21.72
CA MET A 216 -8.66 7.03 -23.17
C MET A 216 -9.36 5.90 -23.97
N ASN A 217 -9.44 4.70 -23.39
CA ASN A 217 -10.00 3.52 -24.05
C ASN A 217 -11.47 3.24 -23.69
N CYS A 218 -11.95 3.79 -22.55
CA CYS A 218 -13.28 3.50 -22.00
C CYS A 218 -14.23 4.70 -22.01
N LYS A 219 -13.76 5.89 -22.40
CA LYS A 219 -14.60 7.10 -22.52
C LYS A 219 -15.38 7.07 -23.83
N THR A 220 -16.27 6.09 -23.97
CA THR A 220 -17.13 5.84 -25.12
C THR A 220 -18.53 5.51 -24.63
N ASP A 221 -19.52 5.65 -25.49
CA ASP A 221 -20.90 5.25 -25.20
C ASP A 221 -21.06 3.72 -25.10
N ASP A 222 -20.04 2.96 -25.51
CA ASP A 222 -20.02 1.48 -25.53
C ASP A 222 -18.94 0.94 -24.55
N ASN A 223 -19.07 1.30 -23.30
CA ASN A 223 -18.12 0.93 -22.23
C ASN A 223 -18.46 -0.36 -21.46
N GLY A 224 -19.55 -1.03 -21.87
CA GLY A 224 -20.00 -2.29 -21.29
C GLY A 224 -20.96 -2.17 -20.11
N PHE A 225 -21.48 -0.98 -19.80
CA PHE A 225 -22.44 -0.78 -18.70
C PHE A 225 -23.87 -0.49 -19.16
N ASP A 226 -24.10 -0.31 -20.48
CA ASP A 226 -25.36 0.20 -21.00
C ASP A 226 -26.48 -0.84 -21.06
N GLU A 227 -26.14 -2.12 -21.30
CA GLU A 227 -27.15 -3.19 -21.45
C GLU A 227 -26.76 -4.47 -20.69
N CYS A 228 -27.79 -5.24 -20.29
CA CYS A 228 -27.64 -6.56 -19.64
C CYS A 228 -28.38 -7.64 -20.44
N VAL A 229 -28.11 -7.73 -21.75
CA VAL A 229 -28.67 -8.76 -22.63
C VAL A 229 -27.65 -9.86 -22.93
N ASP A 230 -28.15 -11.06 -23.22
CA ASP A 230 -27.29 -12.19 -23.58
C ASP A 230 -26.47 -11.87 -24.85
N GLY A 231 -25.17 -12.16 -24.79
CA GLY A 231 -24.23 -11.90 -25.87
C GLY A 231 -23.71 -10.46 -25.94
N TYR A 232 -24.15 -9.55 -25.07
CA TYR A 232 -23.64 -8.18 -25.02
C TYR A 232 -22.17 -8.13 -24.57
N LEU A 233 -21.79 -8.97 -23.60
CA LEU A 233 -20.44 -9.09 -23.08
C LEU A 233 -19.87 -10.47 -23.32
N SER A 234 -18.61 -10.54 -23.77
CA SER A 234 -17.84 -11.78 -23.91
C SER A 234 -16.50 -11.63 -23.18
N PHE A 235 -16.44 -12.09 -21.93
CA PHE A 235 -15.22 -12.00 -21.12
C PHE A 235 -14.18 -13.02 -21.56
N SER A 236 -12.98 -12.54 -21.86
CA SER A 236 -11.82 -13.35 -22.18
C SER A 236 -11.25 -14.08 -20.96
N LYS A 237 -10.31 -15.01 -21.17
CA LYS A 237 -9.53 -15.61 -20.08
C LYS A 237 -8.69 -14.56 -19.35
N ALA A 238 -8.18 -13.53 -20.04
CA ALA A 238 -7.43 -12.44 -19.43
C ALA A 238 -8.32 -11.58 -18.51
N ASP A 239 -9.57 -11.28 -18.91
CA ASP A 239 -10.53 -10.56 -18.08
C ASP A 239 -10.89 -11.34 -16.81
N ARG A 240 -11.14 -12.64 -16.95
CA ARG A 240 -11.43 -13.53 -15.82
C ARG A 240 -10.24 -13.70 -14.90
N TRP A 241 -9.03 -13.78 -15.46
CA TRP A 241 -7.79 -13.83 -14.69
C TRP A 241 -7.61 -12.62 -13.80
N ILE A 242 -7.69 -11.39 -14.35
CA ILE A 242 -7.46 -10.19 -13.52
C ILE A 242 -8.54 -10.04 -12.43
N VAL A 243 -9.79 -10.41 -12.71
CA VAL A 243 -10.86 -10.45 -11.71
C VAL A 243 -10.54 -11.50 -10.64
N SER A 244 -10.06 -12.68 -10.99
CA SER A 244 -9.64 -13.71 -10.04
C SER A 244 -8.50 -13.24 -9.15
N ARG A 245 -7.47 -12.63 -9.74
CA ARG A 245 -6.35 -12.04 -8.99
C ARG A 245 -6.82 -10.96 -8.02
N LEU A 246 -7.75 -10.09 -8.47
CA LEU A 246 -8.35 -9.08 -7.59
C LEU A 246 -9.07 -9.70 -6.39
N GLN A 247 -9.83 -10.80 -6.57
CA GLN A 247 -10.51 -11.46 -5.47
C GLN A 247 -9.53 -12.06 -4.46
N LEU A 248 -8.43 -12.67 -4.94
CA LEU A 248 -7.39 -13.21 -4.08
C LEU A 248 -6.66 -12.11 -3.31
N SER A 249 -6.34 -10.99 -3.99
CA SER A 249 -5.74 -9.82 -3.34
C SER A 249 -6.66 -9.20 -2.29
N LEU A 250 -7.95 -9.08 -2.56
CA LEU A 250 -8.94 -8.60 -1.58
C LEU A 250 -8.95 -9.47 -0.31
N LYS A 251 -8.93 -10.79 -0.46
CA LYS A 251 -8.88 -11.73 0.67
C LYS A 251 -7.61 -11.55 1.52
N ASN A 252 -6.46 -11.37 0.86
CA ASN A 252 -5.19 -11.12 1.55
C ASN A 252 -5.17 -9.77 2.27
N ILE A 253 -5.71 -8.72 1.64
CA ILE A 253 -5.82 -7.37 2.22
C ILE A 253 -6.75 -7.37 3.44
N GLU A 254 -7.92 -8.02 3.35
CA GLU A 254 -8.86 -8.15 4.45
C GLU A 254 -8.20 -8.79 5.67
N ARG A 255 -7.55 -9.95 5.48
CA ARG A 255 -6.80 -10.63 6.53
C ARG A 255 -5.67 -9.76 7.10
N ALA A 256 -4.93 -9.07 6.25
CA ALA A 256 -3.85 -8.21 6.70
C ALA A 256 -4.35 -7.02 7.53
N TYR A 257 -5.53 -6.46 7.23
CA TYR A 257 -6.19 -5.45 8.06
C TYR A 257 -6.65 -6.01 9.41
N GLU A 258 -7.23 -7.21 9.43
CA GLU A 258 -7.65 -7.89 10.67
C GLU A 258 -6.46 -8.13 11.61
N ASP A 259 -5.29 -8.47 11.04
CA ASP A 259 -4.04 -8.72 11.77
C ASP A 259 -3.24 -7.42 12.05
N TYR A 260 -3.75 -6.23 11.69
CA TYR A 260 -3.04 -4.94 11.78
C TYR A 260 -1.68 -4.93 11.06
N ARG A 261 -1.55 -5.71 9.98
CA ARG A 261 -0.35 -5.82 9.16
C ARG A 261 -0.41 -4.85 7.97
N PHE A 262 -0.32 -3.54 8.27
CA PHE A 262 -0.37 -2.50 7.22
C PHE A 262 0.76 -2.61 6.21
N ASP A 263 1.89 -3.18 6.59
CA ASP A 263 2.99 -3.54 5.68
C ASP A 263 2.54 -4.54 4.61
N LEU A 264 1.81 -5.60 5.01
CA LEU A 264 1.27 -6.59 4.06
C LEU A 264 0.13 -6.01 3.22
N VAL A 265 -0.73 -5.15 3.79
CA VAL A 265 -1.74 -4.41 3.02
C VAL A 265 -1.08 -3.61 1.89
N SER A 266 -0.06 -2.82 2.23
CA SER A 266 0.66 -1.99 1.25
C SER A 266 1.38 -2.83 0.20
N GLN A 267 1.98 -3.95 0.60
CA GLN A 267 2.65 -4.87 -0.31
C GLN A 267 1.68 -5.48 -1.32
N GLU A 268 0.52 -5.96 -0.85
CA GLU A 268 -0.49 -6.58 -1.72
C GLU A 268 -1.08 -5.55 -2.70
N ILE A 269 -1.39 -4.32 -2.21
CA ILE A 269 -1.86 -3.21 -3.07
C ILE A 269 -0.81 -2.91 -4.15
N TYR A 270 0.47 -2.80 -3.77
CA TYR A 270 1.54 -2.51 -4.71
C TYR A 270 1.67 -3.60 -5.76
N GLN A 271 1.76 -4.87 -5.35
CA GLN A 271 1.92 -6.01 -6.25
C GLN A 271 0.74 -6.15 -7.21
N PHE A 272 -0.49 -6.05 -6.72
CA PHE A 272 -1.65 -6.15 -7.59
C PHE A 272 -1.70 -5.02 -8.63
N ILE A 273 -1.47 -3.77 -8.20
CA ILE A 273 -1.53 -2.62 -9.12
C ILE A 273 -0.35 -2.62 -10.08
N TRP A 274 0.87 -2.78 -9.57
CA TRP A 274 2.06 -2.66 -10.41
C TRP A 274 2.25 -3.87 -11.31
N ASP A 275 2.33 -5.07 -10.73
CA ASP A 275 2.74 -6.27 -11.45
C ASP A 275 1.57 -6.89 -12.24
N GLU A 276 0.37 -6.97 -11.63
CA GLU A 276 -0.74 -7.68 -12.26
C GLU A 276 -1.56 -6.74 -13.17
N TYR A 277 -2.02 -5.62 -12.66
CA TYR A 277 -2.87 -4.71 -13.41
C TYR A 277 -2.10 -3.92 -14.47
N CYS A 278 -1.03 -3.20 -14.07
CA CYS A 278 -0.31 -2.32 -14.98
C CYS A 278 0.60 -3.08 -15.96
N ASP A 279 1.42 -4.01 -15.46
CA ASP A 279 2.44 -4.65 -16.32
C ASP A 279 1.86 -5.75 -17.21
N TRP A 280 0.77 -6.39 -16.77
CA TRP A 280 0.15 -7.45 -17.54
C TRP A 280 -1.23 -7.10 -18.10
N TYR A 281 -2.20 -6.80 -17.23
CA TYR A 281 -3.58 -6.69 -17.71
C TYR A 281 -3.78 -5.54 -18.71
N LEU A 282 -3.18 -4.37 -18.47
CA LEU A 282 -3.29 -3.26 -19.42
C LEU A 282 -2.71 -3.62 -20.80
N GLU A 283 -1.61 -4.39 -20.85
CA GLU A 283 -1.02 -4.84 -22.11
C GLU A 283 -1.90 -5.87 -22.84
N LEU A 284 -2.51 -6.80 -22.09
CA LEU A 284 -3.49 -7.76 -22.64
C LEU A 284 -4.73 -7.04 -23.17
N ALA A 285 -5.24 -6.07 -22.41
CA ALA A 285 -6.39 -5.26 -22.80
C ALA A 285 -6.17 -4.48 -24.10
N LYS A 286 -4.94 -4.01 -24.38
CA LYS A 286 -4.59 -3.38 -25.66
C LYS A 286 -4.85 -4.34 -26.83
N VAL A 287 -4.42 -5.59 -26.70
CA VAL A 287 -4.61 -6.63 -27.73
C VAL A 287 -6.11 -6.87 -27.94
N GLN A 288 -6.87 -7.03 -26.86
CA GLN A 288 -8.31 -7.29 -26.91
C GLN A 288 -9.10 -6.13 -27.55
N ILE A 289 -8.77 -4.88 -27.17
CA ILE A 289 -9.44 -3.69 -27.73
C ILE A 289 -9.09 -3.52 -29.23
N LEU A 290 -7.88 -3.87 -29.65
CA LEU A 290 -7.47 -3.75 -31.06
C LEU A 290 -8.02 -4.85 -31.93
N GLN A 291 -8.09 -6.10 -31.47
CA GLN A 291 -8.34 -7.29 -32.29
C GLN A 291 -9.66 -8.00 -31.98
N GLY A 292 -10.24 -7.76 -30.77
CA GLY A 292 -11.46 -8.43 -30.35
C GLY A 292 -12.71 -8.00 -31.11
N GLY A 293 -13.75 -8.84 -31.05
CA GLY A 293 -15.10 -8.50 -31.47
C GLY A 293 -15.75 -7.46 -30.55
N GLU A 294 -16.88 -6.88 -30.96
CA GLU A 294 -17.51 -5.79 -30.17
C GLU A 294 -17.92 -6.23 -28.76
N ALA A 295 -18.44 -7.45 -28.59
CA ALA A 295 -18.78 -7.99 -27.27
C ALA A 295 -17.53 -8.19 -26.36
N GLU A 296 -16.39 -8.57 -26.94
CA GLU A 296 -15.12 -8.71 -26.22
C GLU A 296 -14.56 -7.34 -25.83
N LYS A 297 -14.59 -6.37 -26.74
CA LYS A 297 -14.17 -4.99 -26.46
C LYS A 297 -14.95 -4.37 -25.30
N ARG A 298 -16.29 -4.55 -25.31
CA ARG A 298 -17.17 -4.09 -24.22
C ARG A 298 -16.81 -4.76 -22.89
N ALA A 299 -16.63 -6.08 -22.89
CA ALA A 299 -16.25 -6.84 -21.71
C ALA A 299 -14.89 -6.38 -21.15
N THR A 300 -13.91 -6.14 -22.02
CA THR A 300 -12.59 -5.62 -21.63
C THR A 300 -12.67 -4.22 -21.03
N ARG A 301 -13.43 -3.30 -21.66
CA ARG A 301 -13.63 -1.94 -21.12
C ARG A 301 -14.31 -1.97 -19.75
N ARG A 302 -15.34 -2.78 -19.59
CA ARG A 302 -16.02 -2.99 -18.31
C ARG A 302 -15.08 -3.54 -17.26
N THR A 303 -14.22 -4.49 -17.61
CA THR A 303 -13.25 -5.09 -16.69
C THR A 303 -12.18 -4.07 -16.30
N LEU A 304 -11.67 -3.28 -17.24
CA LEU A 304 -10.73 -2.18 -16.98
C LEU A 304 -11.31 -1.19 -15.96
N LEU A 305 -12.53 -0.71 -16.20
CA LEU A 305 -13.20 0.26 -15.33
C LEU A 305 -13.51 -0.32 -13.95
N THR A 306 -14.13 -1.51 -13.89
CA THR A 306 -14.52 -2.13 -12.61
C THR A 306 -13.31 -2.48 -11.77
N THR A 307 -12.23 -2.98 -12.39
CA THR A 307 -11.00 -3.31 -11.68
C THR A 307 -10.33 -2.05 -11.16
N LEU A 308 -10.22 -0.99 -11.97
CA LEU A 308 -9.64 0.28 -11.54
C LEU A 308 -10.46 0.91 -10.41
N GLU A 309 -11.79 0.95 -10.52
CA GLU A 309 -12.66 1.48 -9.46
C GLU A 309 -12.45 0.74 -8.14
N THR A 310 -12.34 -0.58 -8.19
CA THR A 310 -12.06 -1.40 -7.00
C THR A 310 -10.66 -1.14 -6.45
N ILE A 311 -9.64 -1.02 -7.31
CA ILE A 311 -8.27 -0.61 -6.93
C ILE A 311 -8.29 0.71 -6.15
N LEU A 312 -9.02 1.71 -6.64
CA LEU A 312 -9.09 3.01 -5.98
C LEU A 312 -9.66 2.89 -4.56
N ARG A 313 -10.73 2.09 -4.38
CA ARG A 313 -11.33 1.89 -3.05
C ARG A 313 -10.40 1.13 -2.09
N ILE A 314 -9.70 0.10 -2.54
CA ILE A 314 -8.78 -0.64 -1.66
C ILE A 314 -7.53 0.17 -1.28
N ALA A 315 -7.08 1.06 -2.17
CA ALA A 315 -5.91 1.89 -1.95
C ALA A 315 -6.24 3.19 -1.18
N HIS A 316 -7.50 3.63 -1.17
CA HIS A 316 -7.92 4.90 -0.59
C HIS A 316 -7.54 5.09 0.89
N PRO A 317 -7.63 4.10 1.79
CA PRO A 317 -7.19 4.27 3.17
C PRO A 317 -5.70 4.62 3.30
N VAL A 318 -4.87 4.25 2.32
CA VAL A 318 -3.42 4.49 2.32
C VAL A 318 -3.06 5.76 1.54
N ILE A 319 -3.59 5.90 0.33
CA ILE A 319 -3.29 7.01 -0.60
C ILE A 319 -4.58 7.77 -1.01
N PRO A 320 -5.19 8.53 -0.08
CA PRO A 320 -6.53 9.07 -0.26
C PRO A 320 -6.63 10.15 -1.34
N PHE A 321 -5.60 10.95 -1.59
CA PHE A 321 -5.72 12.11 -2.48
C PHE A 321 -5.78 11.70 -3.95
N ILE A 322 -4.82 10.91 -4.42
CA ILE A 322 -4.81 10.44 -5.80
C ILE A 322 -6.00 9.55 -6.12
N THR A 323 -6.42 8.72 -5.16
CA THR A 323 -7.56 7.81 -5.37
C THR A 323 -8.87 8.56 -5.44
N GLU A 324 -9.11 9.57 -4.60
CA GLU A 324 -10.28 10.43 -4.69
C GLU A 324 -10.33 11.16 -6.04
N GLU A 325 -9.23 11.81 -6.43
CA GLU A 325 -9.15 12.57 -7.68
C GLU A 325 -9.49 11.73 -8.91
N ILE A 326 -8.94 10.51 -8.98
CA ILE A 326 -9.22 9.59 -10.09
C ILE A 326 -10.67 9.08 -9.99
N TRP A 327 -11.13 8.76 -8.78
CA TRP A 327 -12.44 8.16 -8.56
C TRP A 327 -13.60 9.09 -8.93
N GLN A 328 -13.44 10.41 -8.74
CA GLN A 328 -14.44 11.40 -9.16
C GLN A 328 -14.79 11.30 -10.66
N ILE A 329 -13.87 10.76 -11.47
CA ILE A 329 -14.09 10.54 -12.90
C ILE A 329 -14.55 9.09 -13.17
N ILE A 330 -13.92 8.11 -12.55
CA ILE A 330 -14.15 6.66 -12.79
C ILE A 330 -15.46 6.18 -12.13
N GLY A 331 -15.79 6.70 -10.93
CA GLY A 331 -16.97 6.31 -10.17
C GLY A 331 -18.27 6.42 -10.99
N PRO A 332 -18.59 7.58 -11.55
CA PRO A 332 -19.77 7.73 -12.41
C PRO A 332 -19.79 6.79 -13.62
N MET A 333 -18.63 6.51 -14.23
CA MET A 333 -18.52 5.57 -15.36
C MET A 333 -18.80 4.12 -14.95
N THR A 334 -18.74 3.80 -13.67
CA THR A 334 -19.06 2.49 -13.09
C THR A 334 -20.38 2.47 -12.31
N LEU A 335 -21.24 3.44 -12.61
CA LEU A 335 -22.55 3.62 -11.98
C LEU A 335 -22.50 3.88 -10.47
N LYS A 336 -21.44 4.51 -10.00
CA LYS A 336 -21.29 4.98 -8.62
C LYS A 336 -21.71 6.45 -8.55
N ASN A 337 -22.59 6.78 -7.61
CA ASN A 337 -23.23 8.10 -7.54
C ASN A 337 -23.00 8.81 -6.19
N ASN A 338 -22.12 8.33 -5.34
CA ASN A 338 -21.76 9.01 -4.09
C ASN A 338 -20.86 10.23 -4.37
N ASP A 339 -20.91 11.22 -3.50
CA ASP A 339 -20.11 12.45 -3.64
C ASP A 339 -18.61 12.23 -3.41
N SER A 340 -18.23 11.15 -2.73
CA SER A 340 -16.86 10.79 -2.43
C SER A 340 -16.68 9.28 -2.37
N ILE A 341 -15.50 8.80 -2.74
CA ILE A 341 -15.08 7.40 -2.60
C ILE A 341 -15.18 6.93 -1.13
N MET A 342 -15.04 7.84 -0.16
CA MET A 342 -15.17 7.54 1.27
C MET A 342 -16.54 7.02 1.67
N LEU A 343 -17.58 7.31 0.89
CA LEU A 343 -18.94 6.85 1.13
C LEU A 343 -19.24 5.49 0.49
N GLU A 344 -18.33 5.00 -0.34
CA GLU A 344 -18.44 3.67 -0.92
C GLU A 344 -18.02 2.58 0.08
N PRO A 345 -18.71 1.44 0.11
CA PRO A 345 -18.32 0.34 0.98
C PRO A 345 -16.94 -0.21 0.58
N PHE A 346 -16.14 -0.60 1.57
CA PHE A 346 -14.86 -1.27 1.30
C PHE A 346 -15.10 -2.57 0.54
N PRO A 347 -14.34 -2.86 -0.54
CA PRO A 347 -14.55 -4.04 -1.37
C PRO A 347 -14.33 -5.34 -0.58
N GLN A 348 -15.21 -6.29 -0.76
CA GLN A 348 -15.10 -7.62 -0.17
C GLN A 348 -14.76 -8.67 -1.22
N SER A 349 -13.99 -9.67 -0.85
CA SER A 349 -13.66 -10.81 -1.70
C SER A 349 -14.91 -11.66 -2.00
N ARG A 350 -15.03 -12.13 -3.24
CA ARG A 350 -16.09 -13.03 -3.72
C ARG A 350 -15.44 -14.24 -4.35
N GLU A 351 -15.39 -15.35 -3.61
CA GLU A 351 -14.72 -16.58 -4.05
C GLU A 351 -15.34 -17.18 -5.32
N GLU A 352 -16.65 -16.99 -5.54
CA GLU A 352 -17.36 -17.43 -6.74
C GLU A 352 -16.89 -16.74 -8.04
N LYS A 353 -16.11 -15.66 -7.94
CA LYS A 353 -15.51 -14.97 -9.09
C LYS A 353 -14.08 -15.42 -9.41
N VAL A 354 -13.54 -16.38 -8.64
CA VAL A 354 -12.23 -16.94 -8.90
C VAL A 354 -12.33 -18.03 -9.94
N ASP A 355 -11.73 -17.83 -11.10
CA ASP A 355 -11.63 -18.78 -12.21
C ASP A 355 -10.21 -19.37 -12.23
N ALA A 356 -10.06 -20.57 -11.70
CA ALA A 356 -8.78 -21.25 -11.60
C ALA A 356 -8.18 -21.60 -12.97
N ASP A 357 -9.01 -21.88 -13.96
CA ASP A 357 -8.55 -22.21 -15.32
C ASP A 357 -7.95 -20.99 -15.99
N SER A 358 -8.57 -19.79 -15.81
CA SER A 358 -8.01 -18.54 -16.31
C SER A 358 -6.71 -18.15 -15.60
N VAL A 359 -6.55 -18.46 -14.32
CA VAL A 359 -5.28 -18.26 -13.58
C VAL A 359 -4.20 -19.15 -14.16
N LYS A 360 -4.46 -20.45 -14.32
CA LYS A 360 -3.50 -21.40 -14.93
C LYS A 360 -3.13 -21.02 -16.37
N TRP A 361 -4.11 -20.62 -17.15
CA TRP A 361 -3.91 -20.12 -18.52
C TRP A 361 -2.94 -18.93 -18.54
N MET A 362 -3.14 -17.97 -17.65
CA MET A 362 -2.27 -16.79 -17.58
C MET A 362 -0.87 -17.11 -17.09
N ASP A 363 -0.71 -18.04 -16.14
CA ASP A 363 0.62 -18.49 -15.69
C ASP A 363 1.40 -19.12 -16.86
N THR A 364 0.73 -19.90 -17.71
CA THR A 364 1.32 -20.46 -18.93
C THR A 364 1.69 -19.35 -19.91
N LEU A 365 0.80 -18.37 -20.16
CA LEU A 365 1.10 -17.25 -21.05
C LEU A 365 2.29 -16.42 -20.55
N LYS A 366 2.37 -16.13 -19.25
CA LYS A 366 3.50 -15.41 -18.65
C LYS A 366 4.82 -16.13 -18.94
N GLN A 367 4.86 -17.45 -18.69
CA GLN A 367 6.05 -18.26 -18.96
C GLN A 367 6.42 -18.24 -20.44
N MET A 368 5.44 -18.38 -21.37
CA MET A 368 5.69 -18.31 -22.80
C MET A 368 6.31 -16.97 -23.22
N VAL A 369 5.77 -15.86 -22.73
CA VAL A 369 6.28 -14.51 -23.03
C VAL A 369 7.69 -14.31 -22.47
N GLU A 370 7.93 -14.76 -21.23
CA GLU A 370 9.24 -14.67 -20.58
C GLU A 370 10.30 -15.48 -21.32
N HIS A 371 9.98 -16.72 -21.70
CA HIS A 371 10.90 -17.57 -22.46
C HIS A 371 11.16 -17.00 -23.87
N CYS A 372 10.15 -16.47 -24.54
CA CYS A 372 10.36 -15.76 -25.82
C CYS A 372 11.32 -14.57 -25.66
N ARG A 373 11.17 -13.78 -24.57
CA ARG A 373 12.07 -12.66 -24.30
C ARG A 373 13.50 -13.11 -23.95
N SER A 374 13.63 -14.20 -23.19
CA SER A 374 14.92 -14.81 -22.86
C SER A 374 15.64 -15.29 -24.11
N LEU A 375 14.97 -16.09 -24.94
CA LEU A 375 15.52 -16.57 -26.23
C LEU A 375 15.96 -15.41 -27.13
N ARG A 376 15.15 -14.34 -27.22
CA ARG A 376 15.51 -13.13 -27.97
C ARG A 376 16.78 -12.48 -27.42
N GLY A 377 16.92 -12.41 -26.10
CA GLY A 377 18.11 -11.86 -25.43
C GLY A 377 19.35 -12.72 -25.70
N GLU A 378 19.24 -14.03 -25.56
CA GLU A 378 20.33 -14.99 -25.83
C GLU A 378 20.80 -14.92 -27.26
N MET A 379 19.89 -14.74 -28.21
CA MET A 379 20.19 -14.62 -29.64
C MET A 379 20.55 -13.20 -30.09
N ASN A 380 20.67 -12.23 -29.19
CA ASN A 380 20.93 -10.81 -29.47
C ASN A 380 19.97 -10.19 -30.52
N ILE A 381 18.70 -10.62 -30.54
CA ILE A 381 17.70 -10.10 -31.46
C ILE A 381 17.27 -8.72 -31.02
N SER A 382 17.27 -7.75 -31.94
CA SER A 382 16.82 -6.39 -31.64
C SER A 382 15.43 -6.36 -31.05
N PRO A 383 15.16 -5.58 -29.99
CA PRO A 383 13.80 -5.42 -29.43
C PRO A 383 12.78 -4.87 -30.43
N ALA A 384 13.21 -4.24 -31.51
CA ALA A 384 12.34 -3.71 -32.56
C ALA A 384 11.98 -4.75 -33.64
N GLU A 385 12.77 -5.80 -33.77
CA GLU A 385 12.58 -6.82 -34.81
C GLU A 385 11.43 -7.76 -34.47
N LYS A 386 10.58 -8.03 -35.45
CA LYS A 386 9.48 -9.00 -35.33
C LYS A 386 9.88 -10.31 -35.99
N ILE A 387 9.84 -11.38 -35.22
CA ILE A 387 10.25 -12.72 -35.65
C ILE A 387 9.09 -13.71 -35.56
N PRO A 388 9.02 -14.74 -36.42
CA PRO A 388 8.02 -15.77 -36.32
C PRO A 388 8.33 -16.78 -35.20
N LEU A 389 7.28 -17.33 -34.59
CA LEU A 389 7.35 -18.37 -33.57
C LEU A 389 6.65 -19.64 -34.05
N ALA A 390 7.28 -20.79 -33.87
CA ALA A 390 6.63 -22.08 -33.95
C ALA A 390 6.24 -22.53 -32.52
N LEU A 391 4.98 -22.86 -32.34
CA LEU A 391 4.39 -23.34 -31.08
C LEU A 391 3.88 -24.75 -31.31
N ALA A 392 4.49 -25.75 -30.66
CA ALA A 392 3.99 -27.11 -30.67
C ALA A 392 3.15 -27.37 -29.41
N GLY A 393 1.96 -27.87 -29.63
CA GLY A 393 0.95 -28.20 -28.64
C GLY A 393 -0.39 -28.29 -29.32
N ASN A 394 -1.02 -29.44 -29.20
CA ASN A 394 -2.23 -29.76 -29.97
C ASN A 394 -3.48 -29.63 -29.09
N ASP A 395 -3.85 -28.42 -28.75
CA ASP A 395 -5.15 -28.17 -28.15
C ASP A 395 -5.75 -26.84 -28.63
N ALA A 396 -7.06 -26.71 -28.47
CA ALA A 396 -7.78 -25.47 -28.81
C ALA A 396 -7.30 -24.29 -27.91
N GLU A 397 -6.60 -24.57 -26.82
CA GLU A 397 -6.07 -23.56 -25.92
C GLU A 397 -4.83 -22.88 -26.50
N ALA A 398 -3.98 -23.62 -27.26
CA ALA A 398 -2.82 -23.06 -27.95
C ALA A 398 -3.17 -21.84 -28.80
N ALA A 399 -4.30 -21.93 -29.53
CA ALA A 399 -4.80 -20.83 -30.35
C ALA A 399 -5.14 -19.57 -29.54
N SER A 400 -5.55 -19.73 -28.28
CA SER A 400 -5.93 -18.61 -27.41
C SER A 400 -4.74 -17.75 -26.98
N PHE A 401 -3.52 -18.28 -27.01
CA PHE A 401 -2.29 -17.53 -26.69
C PHE A 401 -1.79 -16.65 -27.85
N ILE A 402 -2.14 -17.00 -29.08
CA ILE A 402 -1.56 -16.38 -30.30
C ILE A 402 -1.62 -14.84 -30.29
N PRO A 403 -2.79 -14.19 -30.10
CA PRO A 403 -2.88 -12.74 -30.16
C PRO A 403 -1.96 -12.04 -29.13
N TYR A 404 -1.89 -12.61 -27.93
CA TYR A 404 -1.09 -12.07 -26.83
C TYR A 404 0.41 -12.30 -27.05
N LEU A 405 0.81 -13.47 -27.54
CA LEU A 405 2.20 -13.74 -27.89
C LEU A 405 2.72 -12.79 -28.98
N ILE A 406 1.93 -12.56 -30.02
CA ILE A 406 2.26 -11.60 -31.08
C ILE A 406 2.48 -10.21 -30.48
N GLY A 407 1.56 -9.74 -29.63
CA GLY A 407 1.64 -8.41 -29.02
C GLY A 407 2.77 -8.26 -28.02
N LEU A 408 2.86 -9.18 -27.06
CA LEU A 408 3.71 -9.06 -25.87
C LEU A 408 5.16 -9.52 -26.12
N ALA A 409 5.39 -10.50 -26.99
CA ALA A 409 6.71 -11.00 -27.36
C ALA A 409 7.25 -10.39 -28.66
N LYS A 410 6.51 -9.45 -29.28
CA LYS A 410 6.84 -8.79 -30.56
C LYS A 410 7.15 -9.80 -31.68
N LEU A 411 6.21 -10.70 -31.91
CA LEU A 411 6.32 -11.69 -32.96
C LEU A 411 5.67 -11.18 -34.25
N SER A 412 6.13 -11.70 -35.39
CA SER A 412 5.50 -11.45 -36.70
C SER A 412 4.32 -12.39 -36.93
N SER A 413 4.44 -13.64 -36.52
CA SER A 413 3.42 -14.70 -36.59
C SER A 413 3.67 -15.76 -35.54
N VAL A 414 2.63 -16.56 -35.22
CA VAL A 414 2.72 -17.77 -34.39
C VAL A 414 2.08 -18.90 -35.21
N GLU A 415 2.84 -19.95 -35.50
CA GLU A 415 2.37 -21.14 -36.19
C GLU A 415 2.19 -22.27 -35.18
N VAL A 416 0.99 -22.78 -35.01
CA VAL A 416 0.66 -23.89 -34.11
C VAL A 416 0.69 -25.20 -34.91
N SER A 417 1.36 -26.21 -34.34
CA SER A 417 1.50 -27.55 -34.93
C SER A 417 1.66 -28.62 -33.85
N ASP A 418 1.50 -29.89 -34.22
CA ASP A 418 1.67 -31.00 -33.26
C ASP A 418 3.14 -31.17 -32.81
N ASP A 419 4.10 -30.81 -33.68
CA ASP A 419 5.52 -30.89 -33.37
C ASP A 419 6.30 -29.72 -34.01
N LEU A 420 7.47 -29.40 -33.44
CA LEU A 420 8.30 -28.31 -33.93
C LEU A 420 8.95 -28.64 -35.28
N PRO A 421 9.18 -27.64 -36.15
CA PRO A 421 9.97 -27.81 -37.36
C PRO A 421 11.37 -28.38 -37.03
N LYS A 422 11.88 -29.29 -37.89
CA LYS A 422 13.25 -29.83 -37.76
C LYS A 422 14.27 -28.78 -38.21
N LYS A 423 14.52 -27.79 -37.37
CA LYS A 423 15.51 -26.74 -37.56
C LYS A 423 16.40 -26.66 -36.34
N GLU A 424 17.67 -26.28 -36.54
CA GLU A 424 18.58 -25.97 -35.44
C GLU A 424 18.29 -24.57 -34.92
N ALA A 425 17.39 -24.49 -33.91
CA ALA A 425 17.04 -23.25 -33.22
C ALA A 425 16.77 -23.54 -31.74
N PRO A 426 16.96 -22.57 -30.84
CA PRO A 426 16.70 -22.74 -29.41
C PRO A 426 15.22 -23.04 -29.17
N VAL A 427 14.96 -24.02 -28.30
CA VAL A 427 13.63 -24.48 -27.92
C VAL A 427 13.42 -24.25 -26.44
N ALA A 428 12.29 -23.64 -26.07
CA ALA A 428 11.79 -23.61 -24.70
C ALA A 428 10.66 -24.61 -24.52
N ILE A 429 10.64 -25.29 -23.40
CA ILE A 429 9.57 -26.22 -23.01
C ILE A 429 8.84 -25.65 -21.80
N ILE A 430 7.52 -25.52 -21.93
CA ILE A 430 6.65 -24.92 -20.91
C ILE A 430 5.42 -25.81 -20.78
N ASN A 431 5.32 -26.51 -19.67
CA ASN A 431 4.27 -27.53 -19.49
C ASN A 431 4.24 -28.50 -20.69
N ASP A 432 3.11 -28.58 -21.39
CA ASP A 432 2.90 -29.45 -22.56
C ASP A 432 3.25 -28.74 -23.89
N TYR A 433 3.75 -27.49 -23.85
CA TYR A 433 4.06 -26.68 -25.02
C TYR A 433 5.57 -26.63 -25.28
N LYS A 434 5.95 -26.59 -26.56
CA LYS A 434 7.32 -26.30 -27.01
C LYS A 434 7.29 -25.06 -27.91
N LEU A 435 8.19 -24.12 -27.63
CA LEU A 435 8.31 -22.88 -28.36
C LEU A 435 9.68 -22.83 -29.07
N MET A 436 9.71 -22.42 -30.31
CA MET A 436 10.92 -22.23 -31.09
C MET A 436 10.83 -20.92 -31.89
N LEU A 437 11.79 -20.02 -31.71
CA LEU A 437 11.90 -18.83 -32.55
C LEU A 437 12.41 -19.26 -33.94
N ASN A 438 11.62 -19.01 -34.98
CA ASN A 438 11.98 -19.42 -36.33
C ASN A 438 12.88 -18.38 -36.98
N ILE A 439 14.17 -18.45 -36.64
CA ILE A 439 15.25 -17.58 -37.14
C ILE A 439 16.29 -18.43 -37.89
N GLU A 440 16.95 -17.83 -38.86
CA GLU A 440 18.14 -18.41 -39.47
C GLU A 440 19.36 -18.05 -38.60
N ILE A 441 19.99 -19.07 -38.01
CA ILE A 441 21.17 -18.90 -37.19
C ILE A 441 22.40 -19.10 -38.08
N ASP A 442 23.29 -18.12 -38.11
CA ASP A 442 24.64 -18.35 -38.59
C ASP A 442 25.41 -19.13 -37.52
N VAL A 443 25.45 -20.46 -37.70
CA VAL A 443 26.03 -21.42 -36.74
C VAL A 443 27.50 -21.11 -36.44
N GLU A 444 28.25 -20.59 -37.38
CA GLU A 444 29.67 -20.27 -37.18
C GLU A 444 29.86 -19.01 -36.34
N VAL A 445 29.03 -17.99 -36.57
CA VAL A 445 29.01 -16.76 -35.75
C VAL A 445 28.60 -17.08 -34.31
N GLU A 446 27.59 -17.91 -34.14
CA GLU A 446 27.10 -18.27 -32.80
C GLU A 446 28.08 -19.18 -32.04
N LYS A 447 28.71 -20.14 -32.68
CA LYS A 447 29.80 -20.91 -32.09
C LYS A 447 30.96 -20.03 -31.62
N ALA A 448 31.34 -19.05 -32.44
CA ALA A 448 32.42 -18.12 -32.07
C ALA A 448 32.03 -17.25 -30.88
N ARG A 449 30.77 -16.85 -30.75
CA ARG A 449 30.21 -16.11 -29.62
C ARG A 449 30.23 -16.94 -28.34
N LEU A 450 29.68 -18.16 -28.40
CA LEU A 450 29.65 -19.09 -27.27
C LEU A 450 31.04 -19.47 -26.79
N GLN A 451 32.00 -19.66 -27.72
CA GLN A 451 33.38 -19.94 -27.35
C GLN A 451 34.05 -18.78 -26.61
N LYS A 452 33.76 -17.53 -26.99
CA LYS A 452 34.23 -16.34 -26.26
C LYS A 452 33.61 -16.26 -24.85
N GLU A 453 32.32 -16.59 -24.71
CA GLU A 453 31.63 -16.59 -23.42
C GLU A 453 32.17 -17.69 -22.50
N ILE A 454 32.42 -18.91 -23.01
CA ILE A 454 33.05 -20.00 -22.27
C ILE A 454 34.43 -19.56 -21.77
N THR A 455 35.28 -19.01 -22.67
CA THR A 455 36.61 -18.53 -22.29
C THR A 455 36.56 -17.42 -21.24
N ARG A 456 35.55 -16.54 -21.29
CA ARG A 456 35.34 -15.50 -20.27
C ARG A 456 34.99 -16.11 -18.91
N LEU A 457 34.06 -17.06 -18.89
CA LEU A 457 33.63 -17.74 -17.64
C LEU A 457 34.76 -18.61 -17.06
N GLU A 458 35.53 -19.29 -17.91
CA GLU A 458 36.71 -20.04 -17.48
C GLU A 458 37.81 -19.16 -16.86
N ASN A 459 37.91 -17.89 -17.26
CA ASN A 459 38.82 -16.92 -16.67
C ASN A 459 38.29 -16.24 -15.40
N GLU A 460 36.99 -16.31 -15.14
CA GLU A 460 36.34 -15.78 -13.93
C GLU A 460 36.27 -16.82 -12.79
N ILE A 461 36.48 -18.11 -13.08
CA ILE A 461 36.60 -19.23 -12.14
C ILE A 461 38.07 -19.39 -11.72
#